data_2b4e3283a4b9994f5586e5fff8c0d3a4
#
_entry.id   2b4e3283a4b9994f5586e5fff8c0d3a4
#
_cell.length_a   1.000
_cell.length_b   1.000
_cell.length_c   1.000
_cell.angle_alpha   90.00
_cell.angle_beta   90.00
_cell.angle_gamma   90.00
#
_symmetry.space_group_name_H-M   'P 1'
#
loop_
_entity.id
_entity.type
_entity.pdbx_description
1 polymer ?
#
loop_
_entity_poly.entity_id
_entity_poly.type
_entity_poly.pdbx_seq_one_letter_code
_entity_poly.pdbx_strand_id
1 'polypeptide(L)'
;MRRFLSTVMIFTILLTVLTVSAAAEPPKSQDIVILYTNDVHGYIDEPLGYSVLKHIREDLEQQYDHVLLVDGGDHIQGTAYGAMDQGEHIIALMNAAGYDIATLGNHEFDYGMERCEALRSMADYPYVDCNFYRETNGVRGENVLESFKIFPMGQEKVAIVGVLTPESFTKSTPAFFQDGKGNYIYGISAGEDGSALYADVQKAVDAARQQGATWVVGLGHLGVDPASEPYTSRAVIKNISGMDVFIDGHSHTEVPGEWVEDKEGSQVMLTQSGSYFDHIGMVILHADGSVDTDFITAEEILDGEDKVTGYTLKSRLYAGSYEKDPQVEAIQQEWIGEIQESLGKVVGRTELKLDNFRDGERLVRRQETNTGDFTADALYWLFDSMGLSVDGAVSNGGGIRNQAPVTGDISYLTCKEIHTFNNVACLQAVTGQQLLDALEWGARVAGTGEECGGFLQVSGICYEIDPSVPDTTKKDEKGVWTGSPTGAYRVHDVKIYNQERNRWDPLDLQKTYHLAGYNYTLRNGGDGFQMFAGAKNELDFVMEDYMVLASYIEAFENAEVKAENSPLMKKYPGLKVDYSQVDGSGRIGFSKAETESPWAVILLTGLLSLSAVALRKKQS
;
A
#
# COMPACT_ATOMS: atom_id res chain seq x y z
N MET A 1 -21.58 -77.74 -75.57
CA MET A 1 -20.97 -76.77 -76.53
C MET A 1 -20.95 -75.41 -75.94
N ARG A 2 -19.84 -74.78 -75.96
CA ARG A 2 -19.44 -73.43 -75.56
C ARG A 2 -19.20 -73.20 -74.02
N ARG A 3 -17.92 -73.12 -73.79
CA ARG A 3 -17.23 -72.64 -72.62
C ARG A 3 -17.48 -71.14 -72.39
N PHE A 4 -17.70 -70.73 -71.16
CA PHE A 4 -17.46 -69.36 -70.73
C PHE A 4 -16.48 -69.38 -69.59
N LEU A 5 -15.24 -68.92 -69.85
CA LEU A 5 -14.24 -68.59 -68.84
C LEU A 5 -14.71 -67.33 -68.16
N SER A 6 -14.85 -67.39 -66.84
CA SER A 6 -14.97 -66.23 -66.00
C SER A 6 -13.61 -65.97 -65.35
N THR A 7 -12.97 -64.92 -65.76
CA THR A 7 -11.72 -64.39 -65.20
C THR A 7 -12.08 -63.71 -63.86
N VAL A 8 -11.68 -64.29 -62.79
CA VAL A 8 -11.74 -63.64 -61.42
C VAL A 8 -10.54 -62.70 -61.32
N MET A 9 -10.82 -61.42 -61.43
CA MET A 9 -9.85 -60.36 -61.19
C MET A 9 -9.77 -60.08 -59.65
N ILE A 10 -8.73 -60.60 -59.00
CA ILE A 10 -8.45 -60.31 -57.56
C ILE A 10 -7.91 -58.90 -57.50
N PHE A 11 -8.76 -58.00 -57.01
CA PHE A 11 -8.32 -56.63 -56.62
C PHE A 11 -7.71 -56.73 -55.21
N THR A 12 -6.40 -56.75 -55.09
CA THR A 12 -5.65 -56.61 -53.88
C THR A 12 -5.67 -55.12 -53.49
N ILE A 13 -6.57 -54.72 -52.60
CA ILE A 13 -6.54 -53.38 -51.96
C ILE A 13 -5.39 -53.40 -50.98
N LEU A 14 -4.31 -52.73 -51.32
CA LEU A 14 -3.22 -52.42 -50.42
C LEU A 14 -3.72 -51.33 -49.45
N LEU A 15 -4.20 -51.72 -48.28
CA LEU A 15 -4.55 -50.80 -47.20
C LEU A 15 -3.23 -50.31 -46.55
N THR A 16 -2.68 -49.22 -47.05
CA THR A 16 -1.63 -48.50 -46.34
C THR A 16 -2.25 -47.85 -45.11
N VAL A 17 -2.14 -48.50 -43.98
CA VAL A 17 -2.38 -47.89 -42.68
C VAL A 17 -1.28 -46.83 -42.48
N LEU A 18 -1.61 -45.57 -42.78
CA LEU A 18 -0.84 -44.44 -42.29
C LEU A 18 -0.97 -44.46 -40.76
N THR A 19 -0.02 -45.09 -40.09
CA THR A 19 0.23 -44.83 -38.67
C THR A 19 0.73 -43.39 -38.61
N VAL A 20 -0.18 -42.45 -38.31
CA VAL A 20 0.22 -41.16 -37.77
C VAL A 20 0.86 -41.50 -36.42
N SER A 21 2.16 -41.60 -36.44
CA SER A 21 2.93 -41.58 -35.18
C SER A 21 2.61 -40.24 -34.56
N ALA A 22 1.76 -40.20 -33.55
CA ALA A 22 1.70 -39.04 -32.69
C ALA A 22 3.15 -38.82 -32.23
N ALA A 23 3.77 -37.74 -32.64
CA ALA A 23 5.05 -37.34 -32.10
C ALA A 23 4.85 -37.33 -30.56
N ALA A 24 5.65 -38.12 -29.85
CA ALA A 24 5.63 -38.04 -28.41
C ALA A 24 5.94 -36.57 -28.04
N GLU A 25 5.11 -36.00 -27.21
CA GLU A 25 5.40 -34.68 -26.68
C GLU A 25 6.82 -34.70 -26.10
N PRO A 26 7.60 -33.62 -26.29
CA PRO A 26 8.92 -33.55 -25.67
C PRO A 26 8.77 -33.75 -24.15
N PRO A 27 9.69 -34.45 -23.49
CA PRO A 27 9.64 -34.57 -22.04
C PRO A 27 9.68 -33.18 -21.42
N LYS A 28 8.82 -32.92 -20.44
CA LYS A 28 8.80 -31.67 -19.69
C LYS A 28 10.09 -31.51 -18.88
N SER A 29 10.45 -30.24 -18.61
CA SER A 29 11.57 -29.93 -17.73
C SER A 29 11.27 -30.39 -16.29
N GLN A 30 12.29 -30.86 -15.61
CA GLN A 30 12.24 -31.20 -14.18
C GLN A 30 12.58 -30.00 -13.27
N ASP A 31 12.93 -28.86 -13.86
CA ASP A 31 13.07 -27.61 -13.11
C ASP A 31 11.73 -27.20 -12.50
N ILE A 32 11.79 -26.49 -11.39
CA ILE A 32 10.60 -26.04 -10.67
C ILE A 32 10.40 -24.57 -10.98
N VAL A 33 9.22 -24.21 -11.47
CA VAL A 33 8.83 -22.83 -11.73
C VAL A 33 7.95 -22.35 -10.60
N ILE A 34 8.23 -21.16 -10.08
CA ILE A 34 7.37 -20.44 -9.14
C ILE A 34 6.97 -19.12 -9.80
N LEU A 35 5.69 -19.01 -10.17
CA LEU A 35 5.06 -17.74 -10.53
C LEU A 35 4.63 -17.06 -9.24
N TYR A 36 4.76 -15.74 -9.18
CA TYR A 36 4.32 -15.00 -7.99
C TYR A 36 3.74 -13.64 -8.33
N THR A 37 2.85 -13.18 -7.45
CA THR A 37 2.34 -11.82 -7.35
C THR A 37 2.59 -11.29 -5.95
N ASN A 38 2.64 -9.98 -5.79
CA ASN A 38 2.64 -9.27 -4.52
C ASN A 38 2.01 -7.89 -4.73
N ASP A 39 1.43 -7.31 -3.70
CA ASP A 39 0.89 -5.95 -3.71
C ASP A 39 -0.07 -5.70 -4.89
N VAL A 40 -0.95 -6.66 -5.19
CA VAL A 40 -1.95 -6.52 -6.26
C VAL A 40 -2.99 -5.46 -5.92
N HIS A 41 -3.32 -5.28 -4.64
CA HIS A 41 -4.18 -4.22 -4.15
C HIS A 41 -5.55 -4.09 -4.86
N GLY A 42 -6.13 -5.23 -5.28
CA GLY A 42 -7.43 -5.24 -5.97
C GLY A 42 -7.43 -4.66 -7.38
N TYR A 43 -6.26 -4.43 -7.98
CA TYR A 43 -6.13 -4.03 -9.38
C TYR A 43 -6.40 -5.22 -10.28
N ILE A 44 -7.65 -5.35 -10.73
CA ILE A 44 -8.11 -6.50 -11.54
C ILE A 44 -8.30 -6.15 -13.01
N ASP A 45 -8.34 -4.88 -13.36
CA ASP A 45 -8.58 -4.37 -14.71
C ASP A 45 -7.30 -4.03 -15.48
N GLU A 46 -6.13 -4.36 -14.91
CA GLU A 46 -4.84 -4.20 -15.54
C GLU A 46 -4.58 -5.23 -16.65
N PRO A 47 -3.65 -4.95 -17.58
CA PRO A 47 -3.34 -5.88 -18.66
C PRO A 47 -2.92 -7.28 -18.19
N LEU A 48 -2.14 -7.40 -17.12
CA LEU A 48 -1.64 -8.68 -16.59
C LEU A 48 -2.54 -9.33 -15.54
N GLY A 49 -3.79 -8.92 -15.36
CA GLY A 49 -4.71 -9.43 -14.35
C GLY A 49 -4.82 -10.97 -14.27
N TYR A 50 -5.63 -11.46 -13.33
CA TYR A 50 -5.75 -12.89 -12.99
C TYR A 50 -6.03 -13.81 -14.19
N SER A 51 -6.74 -13.34 -15.22
CA SER A 51 -7.06 -14.14 -16.41
C SER A 51 -5.83 -14.41 -17.28
N VAL A 52 -4.92 -13.45 -17.41
CA VAL A 52 -3.64 -13.62 -18.12
C VAL A 52 -2.68 -14.47 -17.29
N LEU A 53 -2.62 -14.26 -15.98
CA LEU A 53 -1.82 -15.06 -15.05
C LEU A 53 -2.20 -16.54 -15.12
N LYS A 54 -3.51 -16.85 -15.15
CA LYS A 54 -4.01 -18.22 -15.31
C LYS A 54 -3.53 -18.86 -16.62
N HIS A 55 -3.62 -18.14 -17.72
CA HIS A 55 -3.15 -18.63 -19.02
C HIS A 55 -1.63 -18.90 -19.01
N ILE A 56 -0.83 -17.97 -18.46
CA ILE A 56 0.63 -18.14 -18.33
C ILE A 56 0.95 -19.39 -17.51
N ARG A 57 0.25 -19.61 -16.40
CA ARG A 57 0.42 -20.81 -15.56
C ARG A 57 0.17 -22.09 -16.36
N GLU A 58 -0.97 -22.16 -17.06
CA GLU A 58 -1.34 -23.34 -17.85
C GLU A 58 -0.36 -23.63 -19.00
N ASP A 59 0.17 -22.58 -19.63
CA ASP A 59 1.19 -22.72 -20.67
C ASP A 59 2.53 -23.26 -20.09
N LEU A 60 2.93 -22.78 -18.92
CA LEU A 60 4.11 -23.30 -18.21
C LEU A 60 3.91 -24.74 -17.73
N GLU A 61 2.72 -25.13 -17.27
CA GLU A 61 2.40 -26.51 -16.91
C GLU A 61 2.49 -27.48 -18.10
N GLN A 62 2.44 -27.01 -19.34
CA GLN A 62 2.72 -27.83 -20.52
C GLN A 62 4.22 -28.07 -20.73
N GLN A 63 5.09 -27.19 -20.24
CA GLN A 63 6.54 -27.19 -20.44
C GLN A 63 7.29 -27.77 -19.25
N TYR A 64 6.77 -27.60 -18.03
CA TYR A 64 7.38 -28.03 -16.76
C TYR A 64 6.47 -29.00 -16.03
N ASP A 65 7.08 -29.99 -15.33
CA ASP A 65 6.31 -30.92 -14.50
C ASP A 65 5.90 -30.29 -13.16
N HIS A 66 6.57 -29.20 -12.74
CA HIS A 66 6.42 -28.59 -11.43
C HIS A 66 6.26 -27.06 -11.57
N VAL A 67 5.05 -26.57 -11.37
CA VAL A 67 4.71 -25.14 -11.38
C VAL A 67 3.95 -24.82 -10.11
N LEU A 68 4.34 -23.77 -9.40
CA LEU A 68 3.63 -23.18 -8.27
C LEU A 68 3.22 -21.76 -8.62
N LEU A 69 2.08 -21.32 -8.09
CA LEU A 69 1.62 -19.94 -8.12
C LEU A 69 1.42 -19.46 -6.68
N VAL A 70 2.16 -18.42 -6.28
CA VAL A 70 2.20 -17.94 -4.90
C VAL A 70 1.90 -16.44 -4.82
N ASP A 71 1.43 -15.95 -3.67
CA ASP A 71 1.15 -14.52 -3.45
C ASP A 71 1.84 -13.99 -2.20
N GLY A 72 2.54 -12.86 -2.35
CA GLY A 72 3.32 -12.17 -1.32
C GLY A 72 2.52 -11.21 -0.44
N GLY A 73 1.15 -11.26 -0.45
CA GLY A 73 0.28 -10.43 0.39
C GLY A 73 -0.12 -9.09 -0.25
N ASP A 74 -0.98 -8.36 0.45
CA ASP A 74 -1.60 -7.09 0.03
C ASP A 74 -2.40 -7.24 -1.28
N HIS A 75 -3.26 -8.27 -1.36
CA HIS A 75 -4.05 -8.52 -2.55
C HIS A 75 -5.48 -7.97 -2.49
N ILE A 76 -6.10 -7.82 -1.29
CA ILE A 76 -7.56 -7.57 -1.17
C ILE A 76 -7.97 -6.10 -1.18
N GLN A 77 -7.08 -5.16 -0.87
CA GLN A 77 -7.42 -3.76 -0.60
C GLN A 77 -6.59 -2.81 -1.46
N GLY A 78 -7.19 -1.77 -2.06
CA GLY A 78 -6.49 -0.72 -2.82
C GLY A 78 -7.31 -0.09 -3.93
N THR A 79 -8.33 -0.79 -4.46
CA THR A 79 -9.27 -0.27 -5.46
C THR A 79 -10.71 -0.43 -5.00
N ALA A 80 -11.65 0.14 -5.77
CA ALA A 80 -13.07 -0.09 -5.56
C ALA A 80 -13.43 -1.58 -5.65
N TYR A 81 -12.77 -2.33 -6.51
CA TYR A 81 -13.03 -3.75 -6.74
C TYR A 81 -12.72 -4.61 -5.51
N GLY A 82 -11.67 -4.29 -4.77
CA GLY A 82 -11.37 -4.96 -3.51
C GLY A 82 -12.17 -4.41 -2.33
N ALA A 83 -12.48 -3.11 -2.32
CA ALA A 83 -13.07 -2.44 -1.17
C ALA A 83 -14.59 -2.65 -1.02
N MET A 84 -15.34 -2.80 -2.12
CA MET A 84 -16.82 -2.81 -2.07
C MET A 84 -17.39 -4.05 -1.38
N ASP A 85 -16.73 -5.18 -1.50
CA ASP A 85 -17.11 -6.43 -0.81
C ASP A 85 -16.07 -6.90 0.20
N GLN A 86 -15.12 -6.00 0.53
CA GLN A 86 -14.05 -6.28 1.49
C GLN A 86 -13.22 -7.52 1.11
N GLY A 87 -12.86 -7.64 -0.18
CA GLY A 87 -11.94 -8.64 -0.71
C GLY A 87 -12.54 -9.96 -1.19
N GLU A 88 -13.87 -10.16 -1.11
CA GLU A 88 -14.51 -11.46 -1.43
C GLU A 88 -14.27 -11.87 -2.89
N HIS A 89 -14.52 -10.97 -3.83
CA HIS A 89 -14.30 -11.26 -5.26
C HIS A 89 -12.81 -11.41 -5.61
N ILE A 90 -11.91 -10.73 -4.88
CA ILE A 90 -10.47 -10.92 -5.09
C ILE A 90 -10.08 -12.37 -4.73
N ILE A 91 -10.54 -12.89 -3.58
CA ILE A 91 -10.30 -14.29 -3.21
C ILE A 91 -10.91 -15.25 -4.23
N ALA A 92 -12.11 -14.95 -4.75
CA ALA A 92 -12.75 -15.78 -5.79
C ALA A 92 -11.92 -15.80 -7.10
N LEU A 93 -11.35 -14.65 -7.51
CA LEU A 93 -10.45 -14.57 -8.66
C LEU A 93 -9.14 -15.33 -8.43
N MET A 94 -8.54 -15.22 -7.23
CA MET A 94 -7.35 -15.98 -6.87
C MET A 94 -7.60 -17.49 -6.87
N ASN A 95 -8.76 -17.96 -6.35
CA ASN A 95 -9.18 -19.35 -6.44
C ASN A 95 -9.30 -19.80 -7.90
N ALA A 96 -9.95 -19.01 -8.75
CA ALA A 96 -10.12 -19.30 -10.17
C ALA A 96 -8.79 -19.30 -10.95
N ALA A 97 -7.87 -18.39 -10.63
CA ALA A 97 -6.51 -18.36 -11.18
C ALA A 97 -5.66 -19.56 -10.70
N GLY A 98 -6.04 -20.17 -9.58
CA GLY A 98 -5.45 -21.40 -9.06
C GLY A 98 -4.21 -21.17 -8.22
N TYR A 99 -4.19 -20.19 -7.34
CA TYR A 99 -3.08 -20.03 -6.38
C TYR A 99 -2.89 -21.27 -5.53
N ASP A 100 -1.64 -21.58 -5.22
CA ASP A 100 -1.24 -22.74 -4.42
C ASP A 100 -1.00 -22.39 -2.96
N ILE A 101 -0.59 -21.14 -2.68
CA ILE A 101 -0.28 -20.63 -1.34
C ILE A 101 -0.17 -19.11 -1.35
N ALA A 102 -0.48 -18.47 -0.22
CA ALA A 102 -0.25 -17.05 0.01
C ALA A 102 0.34 -16.78 1.40
N THR A 103 0.92 -15.61 1.58
CA THR A 103 1.17 -15.02 2.90
C THR A 103 0.25 -13.84 3.15
N LEU A 104 0.28 -13.26 4.36
CA LEU A 104 -0.45 -12.05 4.69
C LEU A 104 0.45 -10.83 4.44
N GLY A 105 -0.13 -9.77 3.88
CA GLY A 105 0.43 -8.42 3.99
C GLY A 105 -0.28 -7.61 5.08
N ASN A 106 0.03 -6.33 5.19
CA ASN A 106 -0.62 -5.48 6.18
C ASN A 106 -2.05 -5.10 5.83
N HIS A 107 -2.40 -5.09 4.56
CA HIS A 107 -3.73 -4.72 4.09
C HIS A 107 -4.76 -5.85 4.15
N GLU A 108 -4.38 -7.11 4.39
CA GLU A 108 -5.30 -8.19 4.72
C GLU A 108 -6.04 -7.96 6.05
N PHE A 109 -5.56 -7.04 6.90
CA PHE A 109 -6.21 -6.70 8.17
C PHE A 109 -7.12 -5.46 8.10
N ASP A 110 -7.19 -4.75 6.99
CA ASP A 110 -7.86 -3.44 6.88
C ASP A 110 -9.38 -3.49 7.13
N TYR A 111 -9.98 -4.65 6.91
CA TYR A 111 -11.40 -4.88 7.21
C TYR A 111 -11.64 -5.60 8.54
N GLY A 112 -10.61 -5.66 9.40
CA GLY A 112 -10.63 -6.27 10.71
C GLY A 112 -10.31 -7.77 10.69
N MET A 113 -9.94 -8.28 11.87
CA MET A 113 -9.48 -9.66 12.03
C MET A 113 -10.53 -10.71 11.66
N GLU A 114 -11.80 -10.46 11.98
CA GLU A 114 -12.90 -11.36 11.64
C GLU A 114 -13.05 -11.53 10.12
N ARG A 115 -12.93 -10.42 9.37
CA ARG A 115 -12.97 -10.46 7.90
C ARG A 115 -11.74 -11.15 7.31
N CYS A 116 -10.56 -10.88 7.83
CA CYS A 116 -9.32 -11.56 7.44
C CYS A 116 -9.46 -13.10 7.62
N GLU A 117 -9.95 -13.57 8.76
CA GLU A 117 -10.19 -15.00 9.01
C GLU A 117 -11.26 -15.58 8.06
N ALA A 118 -12.32 -14.83 7.75
CA ALA A 118 -13.37 -15.24 6.80
C ALA A 118 -12.81 -15.40 5.38
N LEU A 119 -12.08 -14.41 4.88
CA LEU A 119 -11.46 -14.44 3.54
C LEU A 119 -10.48 -15.61 3.39
N ARG A 120 -9.62 -15.83 4.38
CA ARG A 120 -8.73 -17.00 4.40
C ARG A 120 -9.47 -18.33 4.39
N SER A 121 -10.65 -18.39 5.00
CA SER A 121 -11.50 -19.58 4.97
C SER A 121 -12.22 -19.81 3.64
N MET A 122 -12.33 -18.78 2.80
CA MET A 122 -12.90 -18.85 1.44
C MET A 122 -11.84 -19.24 0.41
N ALA A 123 -10.55 -19.08 0.72
CA ALA A 123 -9.47 -19.44 -0.17
C ALA A 123 -9.33 -20.97 -0.28
N ASP A 124 -9.17 -21.46 -1.51
CA ASP A 124 -8.92 -22.87 -1.83
C ASP A 124 -7.44 -23.27 -1.60
N TYR A 125 -6.62 -22.32 -1.17
CA TYR A 125 -5.20 -22.46 -0.89
C TYR A 125 -4.87 -22.03 0.56
N PRO A 126 -3.80 -22.60 1.18
CA PRO A 126 -3.39 -22.20 2.52
C PRO A 126 -2.69 -20.84 2.56
N TYR A 127 -2.84 -20.15 3.68
CA TYR A 127 -1.96 -19.05 4.08
C TYR A 127 -0.92 -19.56 5.09
N VAL A 128 0.30 -19.04 4.99
CA VAL A 128 1.39 -19.34 5.91
C VAL A 128 1.98 -18.06 6.49
N ASP A 129 2.40 -18.14 7.77
CA ASP A 129 3.12 -17.06 8.44
C ASP A 129 3.85 -17.61 9.68
N CYS A 130 5.12 -17.27 9.85
CA CYS A 130 5.94 -17.81 10.94
C CYS A 130 6.03 -16.91 12.17
N ASN A 131 5.65 -15.62 12.06
CA ASN A 131 5.87 -14.62 13.10
C ASN A 131 4.60 -13.91 13.61
N PHE A 132 3.40 -14.31 13.12
CA PHE A 132 2.11 -13.85 13.59
C PHE A 132 1.52 -14.82 14.61
N TYR A 133 1.20 -14.36 15.81
CA TYR A 133 0.81 -15.20 16.93
C TYR A 133 -0.34 -14.59 17.78
N ARG A 134 -1.03 -15.43 18.52
CA ARG A 134 -1.98 -14.99 19.53
C ARG A 134 -1.24 -14.50 20.78
N GLU A 135 -1.75 -13.44 21.41
CA GLU A 135 -1.19 -12.87 22.62
C GLU A 135 -2.22 -12.87 23.75
N THR A 136 -1.78 -13.12 24.96
CA THR A 136 -2.63 -13.04 26.15
C THR A 136 -1.87 -12.37 27.29
N ASN A 137 -2.33 -11.18 27.70
CA ASN A 137 -1.69 -10.37 28.77
C ASN A 137 -0.18 -10.12 28.53
N GLY A 138 0.21 -9.80 27.31
CA GLY A 138 1.62 -9.58 26.93
C GLY A 138 2.44 -10.87 26.82
N VAL A 139 1.80 -12.05 26.86
CA VAL A 139 2.50 -13.33 26.72
C VAL A 139 2.16 -13.95 25.37
N ARG A 140 3.21 -14.23 24.58
CA ARG A 140 3.11 -14.94 23.29
C ARG A 140 2.47 -16.31 23.48
N GLY A 141 1.44 -16.60 22.67
CA GLY A 141 0.79 -17.89 22.51
C GLY A 141 1.23 -18.64 21.26
N GLU A 142 0.33 -19.43 20.68
CA GLU A 142 0.54 -20.18 19.45
C GLU A 142 0.50 -19.26 18.22
N ASN A 143 1.21 -19.65 17.16
CA ASN A 143 1.09 -18.98 15.87
C ASN A 143 -0.34 -19.07 15.34
N VAL A 144 -0.80 -18.03 14.67
CA VAL A 144 -2.15 -17.98 14.06
C VAL A 144 -2.22 -18.87 12.83
N LEU A 145 -1.09 -19.01 12.13
CA LEU A 145 -0.94 -19.78 10.89
C LEU A 145 0.15 -20.83 11.02
N GLU A 146 0.17 -21.78 10.08
CA GLU A 146 1.33 -22.66 9.89
C GLU A 146 2.52 -21.82 9.43
N SER A 147 3.70 -22.08 9.97
CA SER A 147 4.90 -21.29 9.64
C SER A 147 5.38 -21.50 8.21
N PHE A 148 5.11 -22.67 7.64
CA PHE A 148 5.50 -23.04 6.28
C PHE A 148 4.66 -24.20 5.76
N LYS A 149 4.68 -24.37 4.42
CA LYS A 149 4.12 -25.54 3.72
C LYS A 149 5.17 -26.20 2.85
N ILE A 150 5.19 -27.53 2.80
CA ILE A 150 6.09 -28.28 1.91
C ILE A 150 5.30 -28.84 0.73
N PHE A 151 5.77 -28.55 -0.49
CA PHE A 151 5.26 -29.06 -1.75
C PHE A 151 6.22 -30.12 -2.28
N PRO A 152 5.77 -31.38 -2.47
CA PRO A 152 6.58 -32.41 -3.14
C PRO A 152 6.66 -32.11 -4.65
N MET A 153 7.87 -31.95 -5.18
CA MET A 153 8.15 -31.64 -6.58
C MET A 153 9.06 -32.73 -7.17
N GLY A 154 8.46 -33.86 -7.54
CA GLY A 154 9.22 -35.02 -7.98
C GLY A 154 10.12 -35.58 -6.90
N GLN A 155 11.44 -35.47 -7.06
CA GLN A 155 12.43 -35.85 -6.07
C GLN A 155 12.78 -34.74 -5.07
N GLU A 156 12.41 -33.50 -5.43
CA GLU A 156 12.65 -32.32 -4.64
C GLU A 156 11.45 -32.01 -3.71
N LYS A 157 11.71 -31.20 -2.70
CA LYS A 157 10.69 -30.67 -1.79
C LYS A 157 10.91 -29.17 -1.61
N VAL A 158 9.94 -28.37 -2.05
CA VAL A 158 9.97 -26.93 -1.86
C VAL A 158 9.17 -26.57 -0.61
N ALA A 159 9.82 -25.95 0.36
CA ALA A 159 9.15 -25.35 1.51
C ALA A 159 8.92 -23.86 1.24
N ILE A 160 7.68 -23.40 1.40
CA ILE A 160 7.32 -21.98 1.37
C ILE A 160 7.11 -21.52 2.81
N VAL A 161 7.93 -20.57 3.27
CA VAL A 161 7.92 -20.01 4.64
C VAL A 161 7.30 -18.61 4.57
N GLY A 162 6.17 -18.38 5.23
CA GLY A 162 5.50 -17.08 5.27
C GLY A 162 6.13 -16.12 6.30
N VAL A 163 6.22 -14.83 5.96
CA VAL A 163 6.79 -13.80 6.83
C VAL A 163 6.01 -12.49 6.71
N LEU A 164 5.40 -12.03 7.81
CA LEU A 164 4.62 -10.79 7.89
C LEU A 164 5.46 -9.63 8.45
N THR A 165 5.27 -8.43 7.89
CA THR A 165 5.91 -7.23 8.44
C THR A 165 5.34 -6.84 9.81
N PRO A 166 6.20 -6.56 10.81
CA PRO A 166 5.76 -5.97 12.07
C PRO A 166 5.07 -4.61 11.92
N GLU A 167 5.30 -3.91 10.82
CA GLU A 167 4.65 -2.63 10.51
C GLU A 167 3.14 -2.76 10.33
N SER A 168 2.60 -3.97 10.15
CA SER A 168 1.16 -4.23 10.03
C SER A 168 0.34 -3.64 11.19
N PHE A 169 0.93 -3.50 12.39
CA PHE A 169 0.25 -2.85 13.51
C PHE A 169 -0.15 -1.40 13.22
N THR A 170 0.63 -0.66 12.46
CA THR A 170 0.41 0.76 12.19
C THR A 170 0.08 1.06 10.72
N LYS A 171 0.48 0.18 9.81
CA LYS A 171 0.13 0.30 8.39
C LYS A 171 -1.29 -0.19 8.09
N SER A 172 -1.85 -1.06 8.97
CA SER A 172 -3.28 -1.31 9.09
C SER A 172 -3.83 -0.54 10.31
N THR A 173 -4.88 -1.04 10.93
CA THR A 173 -5.53 -0.39 12.08
C THR A 173 -5.14 -1.08 13.39
N PRO A 174 -4.36 -0.47 14.29
CA PRO A 174 -3.91 -1.08 15.55
C PRO A 174 -5.04 -1.68 16.39
N ALA A 175 -6.22 -1.06 16.38
CA ALA A 175 -7.38 -1.54 17.13
C ALA A 175 -7.85 -2.93 16.71
N PHE A 176 -7.55 -3.39 15.49
CA PHE A 176 -7.94 -4.72 15.00
C PHE A 176 -7.12 -5.85 15.62
N PHE A 177 -5.97 -5.53 16.19
CA PHE A 177 -5.10 -6.48 16.90
C PHE A 177 -5.37 -6.49 18.41
N GLN A 178 -6.38 -5.72 18.88
CA GLN A 178 -6.68 -5.50 20.29
C GLN A 178 -8.08 -6.04 20.67
N ASP A 179 -8.29 -6.26 21.97
CA ASP A 179 -9.61 -6.48 22.55
C ASP A 179 -10.38 -5.15 22.70
N GLY A 180 -11.68 -5.22 23.04
CA GLY A 180 -12.49 -4.00 23.26
C GLY A 180 -12.04 -3.11 24.44
N LYS A 181 -10.90 -3.42 25.09
CA LYS A 181 -10.29 -2.63 26.15
C LYS A 181 -8.93 -2.05 25.78
N GLY A 182 -8.47 -2.29 24.53
CA GLY A 182 -7.18 -1.84 24.03
C GLY A 182 -5.99 -2.74 24.38
N ASN A 183 -6.21 -3.95 24.93
CA ASN A 183 -5.12 -4.90 25.14
C ASN A 183 -4.86 -5.68 23.84
N TYR A 184 -3.61 -5.80 23.44
CA TYR A 184 -3.26 -6.63 22.31
C TYR A 184 -3.60 -8.10 22.56
N ILE A 185 -4.27 -8.73 21.62
CA ILE A 185 -4.63 -10.16 21.60
C ILE A 185 -3.96 -10.90 20.45
N TYR A 186 -3.25 -10.16 19.60
CA TYR A 186 -2.38 -10.66 18.55
C TYR A 186 -1.03 -9.96 18.64
N GLY A 187 0.03 -10.67 18.30
CA GLY A 187 1.40 -10.17 18.24
C GLY A 187 2.05 -10.54 16.91
N ILE A 188 2.98 -9.71 16.46
CA ILE A 188 3.86 -9.97 15.32
C ILE A 188 5.27 -9.81 15.85
N SER A 189 6.13 -10.81 15.64
CA SER A 189 7.49 -10.76 16.16
C SER A 189 8.30 -9.66 15.49
N ALA A 190 8.87 -8.78 16.28
CA ALA A 190 9.66 -7.65 15.86
C ALA A 190 11.01 -7.61 16.60
N GLY A 191 11.04 -6.98 17.77
CA GLY A 191 12.23 -6.56 18.49
C GLY A 191 12.79 -5.25 17.94
N GLU A 192 13.29 -4.37 18.78
CA GLU A 192 13.84 -3.07 18.35
C GLU A 192 14.97 -3.21 17.30
N ASP A 193 15.69 -4.33 17.33
CA ASP A 193 16.80 -4.68 16.44
C ASP A 193 16.44 -5.77 15.40
N GLY A 194 15.17 -6.15 15.27
CA GLY A 194 14.68 -7.21 14.39
C GLY A 194 14.93 -8.63 14.89
N SER A 195 15.64 -8.81 16.01
CA SER A 195 16.11 -10.13 16.47
C SER A 195 15.00 -11.14 16.71
N ALA A 196 13.81 -10.72 17.18
CA ALA A 196 12.68 -11.61 17.39
C ALA A 196 12.09 -12.12 16.07
N LEU A 197 11.98 -11.25 15.05
CA LEU A 197 11.59 -11.62 13.69
C LEU A 197 12.58 -12.63 13.11
N TYR A 198 13.89 -12.33 13.14
CA TYR A 198 14.92 -13.22 12.60
C TYR A 198 14.93 -14.60 13.25
N ALA A 199 14.69 -14.65 14.58
CA ALA A 199 14.62 -15.91 15.31
C ALA A 199 13.43 -16.78 14.88
N ASP A 200 12.27 -16.19 14.63
CA ASP A 200 11.11 -16.94 14.15
C ASP A 200 11.30 -17.44 12.71
N VAL A 201 11.84 -16.60 11.83
CA VAL A 201 12.16 -17.02 10.45
C VAL A 201 13.19 -18.14 10.45
N GLN A 202 14.29 -18.01 11.21
CA GLN A 202 15.31 -19.07 11.33
C GLN A 202 14.71 -20.38 11.83
N LYS A 203 13.85 -20.31 12.85
CA LYS A 203 13.18 -21.50 13.38
C LYS A 203 12.29 -22.20 12.34
N ALA A 204 11.58 -21.43 11.50
CA ALA A 204 10.76 -21.98 10.43
C ALA A 204 11.62 -22.63 9.33
N VAL A 205 12.72 -21.97 8.91
CA VAL A 205 13.69 -22.49 7.95
C VAL A 205 14.31 -23.80 8.46
N ASP A 206 14.78 -23.84 9.70
CA ASP A 206 15.36 -25.04 10.32
C ASP A 206 14.34 -26.19 10.37
N ALA A 207 13.10 -25.91 10.73
CA ALA A 207 12.04 -26.90 10.78
C ALA A 207 11.68 -27.46 9.39
N ALA A 208 11.67 -26.61 8.36
CA ALA A 208 11.46 -27.03 6.97
C ALA A 208 12.60 -27.93 6.49
N ARG A 209 13.85 -27.56 6.73
CA ARG A 209 15.03 -28.37 6.40
C ARG A 209 15.04 -29.71 7.15
N GLN A 210 14.68 -29.72 8.44
CA GLN A 210 14.54 -30.96 9.24
C GLN A 210 13.48 -31.91 8.70
N GLN A 211 12.39 -31.37 8.07
CA GLN A 211 11.37 -32.18 7.40
C GLN A 211 11.76 -32.58 5.98
N GLY A 212 12.99 -32.27 5.58
CA GLY A 212 13.61 -32.72 4.33
C GLY A 212 13.33 -31.81 3.15
N ALA A 213 13.05 -30.53 3.35
CA ALA A 213 12.99 -29.56 2.28
C ALA A 213 14.36 -29.43 1.61
N THR A 214 14.40 -29.60 0.29
CA THR A 214 15.60 -29.42 -0.54
C THR A 214 15.74 -27.96 -0.96
N TRP A 215 14.62 -27.28 -1.16
CA TRP A 215 14.53 -25.85 -1.39
C TRP A 215 13.69 -25.18 -0.28
N VAL A 216 14.16 -24.04 0.21
CA VAL A 216 13.42 -23.19 1.16
C VAL A 216 13.25 -21.80 0.55
N VAL A 217 12.02 -21.43 0.30
CA VAL A 217 11.61 -20.14 -0.26
C VAL A 217 10.89 -19.35 0.81
N GLY A 218 11.41 -18.17 1.16
CA GLY A 218 10.69 -17.17 1.93
C GLY A 218 9.61 -16.52 1.06
N LEU A 219 8.41 -16.45 1.54
CA LEU A 219 7.29 -15.71 0.95
C LEU A 219 6.93 -14.62 1.95
N GLY A 220 7.51 -13.44 1.75
CA GLY A 220 7.47 -12.35 2.71
C GLY A 220 6.66 -11.16 2.27
N HIS A 221 6.30 -10.35 3.25
CA HIS A 221 5.73 -9.04 3.04
C HIS A 221 6.45 -8.05 3.96
N LEU A 222 7.72 -7.77 3.66
CA LEU A 222 8.64 -6.99 4.50
C LEU A 222 9.12 -5.70 3.84
N GLY A 223 9.30 -5.74 2.52
CA GLY A 223 9.86 -4.67 1.73
C GLY A 223 11.37 -4.55 1.81
N VAL A 224 11.87 -3.67 0.95
CA VAL A 224 13.29 -3.33 0.84
C VAL A 224 13.57 -1.86 1.14
N ASP A 225 12.55 -1.08 1.53
CA ASP A 225 12.66 0.33 1.85
C ASP A 225 13.52 0.52 3.13
N PRO A 226 14.56 1.37 3.11
CA PRO A 226 15.34 1.68 4.30
C PRO A 226 14.52 2.20 5.50
N ALA A 227 13.35 2.80 5.26
CA ALA A 227 12.45 3.25 6.32
C ALA A 227 11.89 2.11 7.18
N SER A 228 11.81 0.90 6.62
CA SER A 228 11.35 -0.32 7.30
C SER A 228 12.44 -1.08 8.05
N GLU A 229 13.71 -0.61 8.02
CA GLU A 229 14.78 -1.22 8.84
C GLU A 229 14.42 -1.19 10.34
N PRO A 230 14.68 -2.27 11.10
CA PRO A 230 15.45 -3.48 10.75
C PRO A 230 14.60 -4.65 10.22
N TYR A 231 13.39 -4.42 9.73
CA TYR A 231 12.44 -5.48 9.33
C TYR A 231 12.45 -5.80 7.83
N THR A 232 13.35 -5.19 7.05
CA THR A 232 13.45 -5.44 5.62
C THR A 232 13.84 -6.89 5.30
N SER A 233 13.44 -7.39 4.12
CA SER A 233 13.86 -8.70 3.63
C SER A 233 15.37 -8.85 3.56
N ARG A 234 16.09 -7.78 3.17
CA ARG A 234 17.56 -7.76 3.20
C ARG A 234 18.14 -7.96 4.61
N ALA A 235 17.53 -7.32 5.62
CA ALA A 235 17.96 -7.49 7.01
C ALA A 235 17.66 -8.91 7.52
N VAL A 236 16.48 -9.46 7.19
CA VAL A 236 16.14 -10.85 7.53
C VAL A 236 17.14 -11.81 6.92
N ILE A 237 17.41 -11.76 5.61
CA ILE A 237 18.36 -12.64 4.92
C ILE A 237 19.74 -12.58 5.60
N LYS A 238 20.27 -11.39 5.87
CA LYS A 238 21.60 -11.22 6.51
C LYS A 238 21.71 -11.80 7.92
N ASN A 239 20.59 -12.03 8.60
CA ASN A 239 20.57 -12.48 9.98
C ASN A 239 20.10 -13.95 10.18
N ILE A 240 19.75 -14.64 9.10
CA ILE A 240 19.35 -16.05 9.10
C ILE A 240 20.31 -16.87 8.22
N SER A 241 20.10 -18.19 8.14
CA SER A 241 20.81 -19.07 7.19
C SER A 241 19.90 -20.19 6.69
N GLY A 242 20.26 -20.76 5.55
CA GLY A 242 19.59 -21.94 5.01
C GLY A 242 18.33 -21.68 4.18
N MET A 243 18.09 -20.45 3.76
CA MET A 243 17.08 -20.05 2.77
C MET A 243 17.74 -19.94 1.39
N ASP A 244 17.04 -20.28 0.31
CA ASP A 244 17.58 -20.23 -1.05
C ASP A 244 17.06 -19.03 -1.85
N VAL A 245 15.77 -18.70 -1.67
CA VAL A 245 15.08 -17.60 -2.36
C VAL A 245 14.20 -16.86 -1.36
N PHE A 246 14.07 -15.55 -1.53
CA PHE A 246 13.09 -14.72 -0.83
C PHE A 246 12.25 -13.95 -1.85
N ILE A 247 10.97 -14.27 -1.93
CA ILE A 247 9.96 -13.53 -2.69
C ILE A 247 9.31 -12.55 -1.71
N ASP A 248 9.32 -11.25 -2.02
CA ASP A 248 8.92 -10.17 -1.10
C ASP A 248 7.77 -9.31 -1.65
N GLY A 249 7.22 -8.44 -0.83
CA GLY A 249 6.20 -7.43 -1.12
C GLY A 249 6.41 -6.17 -0.27
N HIS A 250 5.32 -5.41 0.01
CA HIS A 250 5.22 -4.27 0.92
C HIS A 250 5.77 -2.93 0.41
N SER A 251 6.95 -2.89 -0.15
CA SER A 251 7.58 -1.61 -0.56
C SER A 251 7.24 -1.19 -1.99
N HIS A 252 6.46 -2.00 -2.74
CA HIS A 252 6.11 -1.77 -4.14
C HIS A 252 7.34 -1.57 -5.05
N THR A 253 8.48 -2.16 -4.67
CA THR A 253 9.75 -1.98 -5.36
C THR A 253 9.96 -3.09 -6.38
N GLU A 254 10.40 -2.73 -7.57
CA GLU A 254 10.84 -3.72 -8.56
C GLU A 254 12.24 -4.22 -8.19
N VAL A 255 12.34 -5.48 -7.81
CA VAL A 255 13.61 -6.20 -7.57
C VAL A 255 13.63 -7.42 -8.48
N PRO A 256 14.11 -7.29 -9.73
CA PRO A 256 14.07 -8.40 -10.70
C PRO A 256 14.97 -9.57 -10.34
N GLY A 257 15.88 -9.41 -9.39
CA GLY A 257 16.77 -10.42 -8.83
C GLY A 257 18.01 -9.78 -8.23
N GLU A 258 18.20 -10.00 -6.92
CA GLU A 258 19.34 -9.51 -6.15
C GLU A 258 19.92 -10.66 -5.31
N TRP A 259 21.22 -10.93 -5.44
CA TRP A 259 21.89 -11.86 -4.56
C TRP A 259 22.29 -11.18 -3.25
N VAL A 260 21.73 -11.66 -2.14
CA VAL A 260 22.01 -11.17 -0.78
C VAL A 260 22.74 -12.27 -0.01
N GLU A 261 23.86 -11.92 0.62
CA GLU A 261 24.65 -12.85 1.44
C GLU A 261 23.93 -13.08 2.78
N ASP A 262 23.71 -14.35 3.14
CA ASP A 262 23.13 -14.77 4.41
C ASP A 262 24.14 -14.72 5.55
N LYS A 263 23.71 -15.07 6.76
CA LYS A 263 24.54 -15.07 7.97
C LYS A 263 25.78 -15.97 7.90
N GLU A 264 25.77 -17.02 7.07
CA GLU A 264 26.85 -17.98 6.90
C GLU A 264 27.64 -17.76 5.61
N GLY A 265 27.30 -16.74 4.82
CA GLY A 265 27.96 -16.37 3.58
C GLY A 265 27.41 -17.08 2.34
N SER A 266 26.25 -17.75 2.46
CA SER A 266 25.55 -18.30 1.31
C SER A 266 24.76 -17.21 0.59
N GLN A 267 24.53 -17.38 -0.72
CA GLN A 267 23.79 -16.41 -1.52
C GLN A 267 22.30 -16.80 -1.55
N VAL A 268 21.45 -15.85 -1.20
CA VAL A 268 19.98 -15.95 -1.27
C VAL A 268 19.48 -15.04 -2.37
N MET A 269 18.63 -15.55 -3.26
CA MET A 269 18.01 -14.75 -4.31
C MET A 269 16.82 -14.00 -3.73
N LEU A 270 16.86 -12.65 -3.73
CA LEU A 270 15.76 -11.78 -3.36
C LEU A 270 15.08 -11.23 -4.62
N THR A 271 13.74 -11.27 -4.67
CA THR A 271 12.95 -10.75 -5.78
C THR A 271 11.61 -10.17 -5.28
N GLN A 272 11.10 -9.13 -5.96
CA GLN A 272 9.82 -8.48 -5.69
C GLN A 272 9.31 -7.85 -6.99
N SER A 273 8.04 -8.07 -7.38
CA SER A 273 7.52 -7.71 -8.71
C SER A 273 6.88 -6.32 -8.80
N GLY A 274 7.20 -5.40 -7.91
CA GLY A 274 6.55 -4.07 -7.89
C GLY A 274 5.17 -4.17 -7.25
N SER A 275 4.13 -3.69 -7.93
CA SER A 275 2.75 -3.68 -7.43
C SER A 275 1.73 -3.69 -8.57
N TYR A 276 0.43 -3.82 -8.26
CA TYR A 276 -0.72 -3.54 -9.13
C TYR A 276 -0.77 -4.36 -10.44
N PHE A 277 -0.18 -5.55 -10.47
CA PHE A 277 0.00 -6.32 -11.71
C PHE A 277 0.85 -5.64 -12.80
N ASP A 278 1.73 -4.69 -12.44
CA ASP A 278 2.71 -4.17 -13.39
C ASP A 278 3.58 -5.29 -13.94
N HIS A 279 3.87 -6.30 -13.11
CA HIS A 279 4.62 -7.49 -13.45
C HIS A 279 4.04 -8.75 -12.81
N ILE A 280 4.23 -9.89 -13.48
CA ILE A 280 4.15 -11.21 -12.85
C ILE A 280 5.58 -11.70 -12.64
N GLY A 281 5.93 -12.00 -11.40
CA GLY A 281 7.25 -12.50 -11.08
C GLY A 281 7.40 -13.99 -11.41
N MET A 282 8.60 -14.40 -11.81
CA MET A 282 8.94 -15.79 -12.14
C MET A 282 10.28 -16.15 -11.53
N VAL A 283 10.33 -17.28 -10.82
CA VAL A 283 11.55 -17.90 -10.29
C VAL A 283 11.65 -19.30 -10.89
N ILE A 284 12.84 -19.70 -11.34
CA ILE A 284 13.13 -21.07 -11.76
C ILE A 284 14.20 -21.65 -10.83
N LEU A 285 13.85 -22.72 -10.16
CA LEU A 285 14.79 -23.54 -9.36
C LEU A 285 15.27 -24.68 -10.23
N HIS A 286 16.55 -24.63 -10.64
CA HIS A 286 17.12 -25.62 -11.53
C HIS A 286 17.61 -26.86 -10.79
N ALA A 287 17.52 -28.02 -11.44
CA ALA A 287 17.98 -29.29 -10.89
C ALA A 287 19.50 -29.32 -10.55
N ASP A 288 20.28 -28.38 -11.09
CA ASP A 288 21.71 -28.23 -10.77
C ASP A 288 21.99 -27.34 -9.54
N GLY A 289 20.95 -26.81 -8.91
CA GLY A 289 21.03 -25.96 -7.74
C GLY A 289 21.15 -24.47 -8.06
N SER A 290 21.11 -24.06 -9.34
CA SER A 290 21.07 -22.65 -9.72
C SER A 290 19.64 -22.08 -9.65
N VAL A 291 19.53 -20.76 -9.55
CA VAL A 291 18.26 -20.03 -9.50
C VAL A 291 18.28 -18.92 -10.55
N ASP A 292 17.24 -18.85 -11.35
CA ASP A 292 16.96 -17.75 -12.26
C ASP A 292 15.70 -17.01 -11.84
N THR A 293 15.66 -15.68 -12.04
CA THR A 293 14.48 -14.85 -11.83
C THR A 293 14.24 -13.94 -13.02
N ASP A 294 12.98 -13.60 -13.28
CA ASP A 294 12.58 -12.63 -14.30
C ASP A 294 11.18 -12.07 -14.00
N PHE A 295 10.83 -11.01 -14.73
CA PHE A 295 9.48 -10.49 -14.78
C PHE A 295 8.82 -10.80 -16.12
N ILE A 296 7.52 -11.08 -16.09
CA ILE A 296 6.67 -11.11 -17.27
C ILE A 296 5.89 -9.81 -17.27
N THR A 297 6.05 -9.02 -18.32
CA THR A 297 5.45 -7.69 -18.52
C THR A 297 4.51 -7.72 -19.71
N ALA A 298 3.45 -6.91 -19.72
CA ALA A 298 2.62 -6.66 -20.89
C ALA A 298 3.09 -5.38 -21.58
N GLU A 299 3.44 -5.48 -22.88
CA GLU A 299 3.76 -4.31 -23.71
C GLU A 299 2.59 -4.04 -24.68
N GLU A 300 2.19 -2.77 -24.77
CA GLU A 300 1.12 -2.33 -25.67
C GLU A 300 1.48 -2.48 -27.13
N ILE A 301 0.53 -2.95 -27.92
CA ILE A 301 0.59 -2.92 -29.39
C ILE A 301 -0.24 -1.73 -29.86
N LEU A 302 0.44 -0.71 -30.38
CA LEU A 302 -0.19 0.50 -30.87
C LEU A 302 -0.50 0.42 -32.36
N ASP A 303 -1.58 1.05 -32.81
CA ASP A 303 -1.86 1.29 -34.25
C ASP A 303 -1.15 2.56 -34.74
N GLY A 304 -1.39 2.93 -36.02
CA GLY A 304 -0.77 4.13 -36.61
C GLY A 304 -1.31 5.47 -36.08
N GLU A 305 -2.26 5.46 -35.14
CA GLU A 305 -2.87 6.61 -34.48
C GLU A 305 -2.56 6.59 -32.97
N ASP A 306 -1.56 5.83 -32.54
CA ASP A 306 -1.13 5.61 -31.14
C ASP A 306 -2.23 5.03 -30.23
N LYS A 307 -3.17 4.27 -30.79
CA LYS A 307 -4.22 3.61 -30.04
C LYS A 307 -3.81 2.17 -29.72
N VAL A 308 -3.99 1.75 -28.47
CA VAL A 308 -3.77 0.37 -28.01
C VAL A 308 -4.73 -0.57 -28.75
N THR A 309 -4.20 -1.55 -29.46
CA THR A 309 -4.93 -2.58 -30.20
C THR A 309 -4.77 -3.97 -29.61
N GLY A 310 -3.90 -4.15 -28.65
CA GLY A 310 -3.61 -5.40 -27.96
C GLY A 310 -2.36 -5.30 -27.12
N TYR A 311 -1.92 -6.44 -26.61
CA TYR A 311 -0.74 -6.56 -25.79
C TYR A 311 0.13 -7.72 -26.24
N THR A 312 1.42 -7.68 -25.93
CA THR A 312 2.36 -8.80 -26.05
C THR A 312 3.09 -9.01 -24.73
N LEU A 313 3.42 -10.26 -24.41
CA LEU A 313 4.22 -10.56 -23.23
C LEU A 313 5.71 -10.43 -23.53
N LYS A 314 6.44 -9.90 -22.58
CA LYS A 314 7.89 -9.77 -22.62
C LYS A 314 8.51 -10.34 -21.37
N SER A 315 9.40 -11.28 -21.54
CA SER A 315 10.20 -11.90 -20.50
C SER A 315 11.43 -12.56 -21.13
N ARG A 316 12.50 -12.71 -20.36
CA ARG A 316 13.70 -13.45 -20.75
C ARG A 316 13.52 -14.96 -20.57
N LEU A 317 12.69 -15.35 -19.61
CA LEU A 317 12.47 -16.76 -19.22
C LEU A 317 11.16 -17.34 -19.75
N TYR A 318 10.23 -16.51 -20.21
CA TYR A 318 8.93 -16.93 -20.73
C TYR A 318 8.70 -16.34 -22.12
N ALA A 319 8.26 -17.18 -23.08
CA ALA A 319 8.07 -16.81 -24.48
C ALA A 319 6.65 -17.13 -25.01
N GLY A 320 5.65 -17.19 -24.12
CA GLY A 320 4.25 -17.47 -24.48
C GLY A 320 3.52 -16.26 -25.05
N SER A 321 2.29 -16.49 -25.54
CA SER A 321 1.40 -15.46 -26.06
C SER A 321 0.64 -14.73 -24.95
N TYR A 322 0.21 -13.48 -25.24
CA TYR A 322 -0.76 -12.79 -24.40
C TYR A 322 -2.16 -13.33 -24.72
N GLU A 323 -2.70 -14.10 -23.82
CA GLU A 323 -4.06 -14.63 -23.89
C GLU A 323 -4.70 -14.56 -22.51
N LYS A 324 -6.03 -14.51 -22.48
CA LYS A 324 -6.82 -14.48 -21.25
C LYS A 324 -7.59 -15.79 -21.08
N ASP A 325 -7.51 -16.36 -19.88
CA ASP A 325 -8.39 -17.49 -19.54
C ASP A 325 -9.86 -17.03 -19.56
N PRO A 326 -10.74 -17.67 -20.34
CA PRO A 326 -12.10 -17.16 -20.54
C PRO A 326 -13.00 -17.30 -19.31
N GLN A 327 -12.69 -18.20 -18.38
CA GLN A 327 -13.50 -18.41 -17.17
C GLN A 327 -13.14 -17.35 -16.12
N VAL A 328 -11.86 -17.12 -15.89
CA VAL A 328 -11.39 -16.06 -14.98
C VAL A 328 -11.77 -14.68 -15.49
N GLU A 329 -11.63 -14.46 -16.82
CA GLU A 329 -12.04 -13.20 -17.44
C GLU A 329 -13.54 -12.94 -17.29
N ALA A 330 -14.39 -13.97 -17.39
CA ALA A 330 -15.83 -13.81 -17.20
C ALA A 330 -16.18 -13.36 -15.77
N ILE A 331 -15.57 -13.97 -14.75
CA ILE A 331 -15.75 -13.57 -13.33
C ILE A 331 -15.28 -12.12 -13.12
N GLN A 332 -14.11 -11.80 -13.66
CA GLN A 332 -13.52 -10.46 -13.56
C GLN A 332 -14.40 -9.39 -14.18
N GLN A 333 -14.88 -9.61 -15.40
CA GLN A 333 -15.72 -8.65 -16.14
C GLN A 333 -17.12 -8.50 -15.53
N GLU A 334 -17.70 -9.57 -14.97
CA GLU A 334 -18.96 -9.50 -14.23
C GLU A 334 -18.83 -8.54 -13.05
N TRP A 335 -17.79 -8.71 -12.22
CA TRP A 335 -17.56 -7.86 -11.05
C TRP A 335 -17.23 -6.40 -11.43
N ILE A 336 -16.38 -6.18 -12.44
CA ILE A 336 -16.12 -4.83 -12.97
C ILE A 336 -17.43 -4.16 -13.40
N GLY A 337 -18.28 -4.89 -14.11
CA GLY A 337 -19.59 -4.39 -14.57
C GLY A 337 -20.52 -4.00 -13.41
N GLU A 338 -20.59 -4.80 -12.35
CA GLU A 338 -21.39 -4.51 -11.17
C GLU A 338 -20.91 -3.25 -10.43
N ILE A 339 -19.60 -3.09 -10.27
CA ILE A 339 -19.01 -1.89 -9.65
C ILE A 339 -19.27 -0.65 -10.52
N GLN A 340 -19.09 -0.75 -11.84
CA GLN A 340 -19.37 0.35 -12.76
C GLN A 340 -20.85 0.74 -12.76
N GLU A 341 -21.77 -0.20 -12.68
CA GLU A 341 -23.21 0.08 -12.58
C GLU A 341 -23.53 0.78 -11.24
N SER A 342 -22.96 0.33 -10.13
CA SER A 342 -23.26 0.87 -8.80
C SER A 342 -22.61 2.22 -8.54
N LEU A 343 -21.37 2.44 -8.97
CA LEU A 343 -20.58 3.63 -8.66
C LEU A 343 -20.30 4.54 -9.87
N GLY A 344 -20.71 4.18 -11.08
CA GLY A 344 -20.44 4.95 -12.30
C GLY A 344 -21.24 6.26 -12.45
N LYS A 345 -22.19 6.54 -11.53
CA LYS A 345 -22.95 7.79 -11.58
C LYS A 345 -22.04 8.99 -11.40
N VAL A 346 -22.05 9.92 -12.39
CA VAL A 346 -21.30 11.17 -12.34
C VAL A 346 -21.90 12.11 -11.27
N VAL A 347 -21.05 12.63 -10.38
CA VAL A 347 -21.40 13.58 -9.30
C VAL A 347 -20.94 15.00 -9.60
N GLY A 348 -19.99 15.17 -10.53
CA GLY A 348 -19.50 16.48 -10.97
C GLY A 348 -18.41 16.37 -12.00
N ARG A 349 -17.67 17.44 -12.22
CA ARG A 349 -16.59 17.49 -13.19
C ARG A 349 -15.49 18.46 -12.80
N THR A 350 -14.33 18.34 -13.39
CA THR A 350 -13.24 19.32 -13.28
C THR A 350 -12.44 19.44 -14.58
N GLU A 351 -11.96 20.64 -14.89
CA GLU A 351 -10.95 20.86 -15.94
C GLU A 351 -9.53 20.88 -15.36
N LEU A 352 -9.42 20.85 -14.02
CA LEU A 352 -8.15 20.77 -13.32
C LEU A 352 -7.60 19.34 -13.41
N LYS A 353 -6.35 19.19 -13.02
CA LYS A 353 -5.72 17.89 -12.76
C LYS A 353 -5.51 17.78 -11.25
N LEU A 354 -6.37 17.03 -10.56
CA LEU A 354 -6.13 16.66 -9.16
C LEU A 354 -5.15 15.49 -9.16
N ASP A 355 -3.93 15.76 -8.78
CA ASP A 355 -2.80 14.85 -8.95
C ASP A 355 -1.99 14.69 -7.65
N ASN A 356 -1.45 13.50 -7.46
CA ASN A 356 -0.59 13.14 -6.34
C ASN A 356 0.87 12.94 -6.76
N PHE A 357 1.17 13.05 -8.06
CA PHE A 357 2.46 12.73 -8.63
C PHE A 357 3.06 13.89 -9.41
N ARG A 358 4.38 13.93 -9.46
CA ARG A 358 5.16 14.76 -10.38
C ARG A 358 6.36 13.98 -10.85
N ASP A 359 6.56 13.93 -12.18
CA ASP A 359 7.70 13.25 -12.80
C ASP A 359 7.85 11.78 -12.35
N GLY A 360 6.73 11.11 -12.07
CA GLY A 360 6.67 9.73 -11.57
C GLY A 360 6.87 9.57 -10.06
N GLU A 361 7.18 10.66 -9.34
CA GLU A 361 7.32 10.63 -7.88
C GLU A 361 6.00 10.93 -7.16
N ARG A 362 5.63 10.10 -6.19
CA ARG A 362 4.47 10.33 -5.33
C ARG A 362 4.76 11.43 -4.32
N LEU A 363 3.99 12.52 -4.37
CA LEU A 363 4.16 13.70 -3.53
C LEU A 363 3.30 13.69 -2.26
N VAL A 364 2.07 13.19 -2.34
CA VAL A 364 1.05 13.29 -1.28
C VAL A 364 1.49 12.70 0.08
N ARG A 365 2.52 11.86 0.09
CA ARG A 365 3.13 11.29 1.30
C ARG A 365 4.39 12.01 1.77
N ARG A 366 4.76 13.14 1.14
CA ARG A 366 5.99 13.90 1.41
C ARG A 366 5.77 15.39 1.53
N GLN A 367 4.75 15.92 0.84
CA GLN A 367 4.41 17.34 0.77
C GLN A 367 2.94 17.56 0.48
N GLU A 368 2.51 18.81 0.45
CA GLU A 368 1.17 19.21 0.02
C GLU A 368 0.91 18.83 -1.44
N THR A 369 -0.33 18.42 -1.75
CA THR A 369 -0.81 18.24 -3.12
C THR A 369 -2.22 18.80 -3.26
N ASN A 370 -2.62 19.14 -4.48
CA ASN A 370 -3.97 19.63 -4.71
C ASN A 370 -5.07 18.57 -4.47
N THR A 371 -4.79 17.29 -4.70
CA THR A 371 -5.70 16.21 -4.29
C THR A 371 -5.78 16.12 -2.76
N GLY A 372 -4.64 16.29 -2.08
CA GLY A 372 -4.57 16.34 -0.61
C GLY A 372 -5.39 17.50 -0.05
N ASP A 373 -5.22 18.70 -0.60
CA ASP A 373 -6.04 19.87 -0.24
C ASP A 373 -7.52 19.61 -0.44
N PHE A 374 -7.89 19.03 -1.60
CA PHE A 374 -9.28 18.74 -1.95
C PHE A 374 -9.92 17.76 -0.96
N THR A 375 -9.20 16.70 -0.56
CA THR A 375 -9.71 15.73 0.42
C THR A 375 -9.84 16.32 1.82
N ALA A 376 -8.90 17.13 2.26
CA ALA A 376 -8.95 17.80 3.54
C ALA A 376 -10.06 18.89 3.57
N ASP A 377 -10.25 19.60 2.46
CA ASP A 377 -11.35 20.58 2.32
C ASP A 377 -12.72 19.91 2.36
N ALA A 378 -12.86 18.73 1.77
CA ALA A 378 -14.11 17.97 1.84
C ALA A 378 -14.50 17.61 3.28
N LEU A 379 -13.54 17.19 4.10
CA LEU A 379 -13.74 16.92 5.52
C LEU A 379 -14.12 18.20 6.31
N TYR A 380 -13.39 19.29 6.07
CA TYR A 380 -13.71 20.57 6.70
C TYR A 380 -15.13 21.04 6.34
N TRP A 381 -15.47 20.98 5.05
CA TRP A 381 -16.79 21.34 4.53
C TRP A 381 -17.91 20.49 5.12
N LEU A 382 -17.71 19.17 5.25
CA LEU A 382 -18.73 18.26 5.75
C LEU A 382 -19.26 18.73 7.11
N PHE A 383 -18.40 18.90 8.08
CA PHE A 383 -18.80 19.29 9.44
C PHE A 383 -19.27 20.74 9.54
N ASP A 384 -18.66 21.64 8.76
CA ASP A 384 -19.10 23.02 8.66
C ASP A 384 -20.51 23.14 8.03
N SER A 385 -20.82 22.33 7.03
CA SER A 385 -22.14 22.29 6.38
C SER A 385 -23.24 21.74 7.31
N MET A 386 -22.87 20.92 8.27
CA MET A 386 -23.76 20.43 9.34
C MET A 386 -23.99 21.48 10.44
N GLY A 387 -23.37 22.65 10.35
CA GLY A 387 -23.44 23.70 11.36
C GLY A 387 -22.62 23.46 12.61
N LEU A 388 -21.64 22.57 12.55
CA LEU A 388 -20.72 22.30 13.65
C LEU A 388 -19.51 23.25 13.60
N SER A 389 -18.93 23.50 14.76
CA SER A 389 -17.66 24.22 14.83
C SER A 389 -16.54 23.27 14.34
N VAL A 390 -15.77 23.72 13.37
CA VAL A 390 -14.59 23.03 12.87
C VAL A 390 -13.44 24.03 12.76
N ASP A 391 -12.34 23.77 13.45
CA ASP A 391 -11.15 24.64 13.42
C ASP A 391 -10.14 24.20 12.36
N GLY A 392 -10.12 22.90 12.03
CA GLY A 392 -9.26 22.34 11.02
C GLY A 392 -9.69 20.93 10.61
N ALA A 393 -9.14 20.46 9.50
CA ALA A 393 -9.31 19.09 9.04
C ALA A 393 -7.95 18.49 8.61
N VAL A 394 -7.80 17.18 8.76
CA VAL A 394 -6.61 16.42 8.38
C VAL A 394 -7.00 15.16 7.60
N SER A 395 -6.24 14.86 6.55
CA SER A 395 -6.31 13.61 5.79
C SER A 395 -4.91 13.06 5.62
N ASN A 396 -4.68 11.79 5.99
CA ASN A 396 -3.36 11.18 5.84
C ASN A 396 -3.06 10.85 4.38
N GLY A 397 -1.85 11.13 3.93
CA GLY A 397 -1.42 10.93 2.54
C GLY A 397 -1.50 9.47 2.09
N GLY A 398 -1.37 8.52 3.03
CA GLY A 398 -1.56 7.08 2.78
C GLY A 398 -2.99 6.70 2.41
N GLY A 399 -3.98 7.50 2.84
CA GLY A 399 -5.39 7.32 2.54
C GLY A 399 -5.83 7.83 1.16
N ILE A 400 -4.93 8.51 0.42
CA ILE A 400 -5.22 9.10 -0.90
C ILE A 400 -4.52 8.26 -1.96
N ARG A 401 -5.28 7.51 -2.77
CA ARG A 401 -4.79 6.35 -3.53
C ARG A 401 -4.83 6.46 -5.05
N ASN A 402 -5.49 7.48 -5.65
CA ASN A 402 -5.55 7.62 -7.11
C ASN A 402 -4.14 7.65 -7.73
N GLN A 403 -3.91 6.75 -8.70
CA GLN A 403 -2.63 6.60 -9.39
C GLN A 403 -2.52 7.49 -10.62
N ALA A 404 -3.64 7.99 -11.13
CA ALA A 404 -3.71 8.91 -12.25
C ALA A 404 -4.36 10.24 -11.84
N PRO A 405 -4.06 11.34 -12.55
CA PRO A 405 -4.72 12.61 -12.34
C PRO A 405 -6.23 12.50 -12.57
N VAL A 406 -7.04 13.00 -11.62
CA VAL A 406 -8.49 13.12 -11.80
C VAL A 406 -8.80 14.38 -12.59
N THR A 407 -9.48 14.21 -13.74
CA THR A 407 -9.90 15.29 -14.63
C THR A 407 -11.13 14.85 -15.44
N GLY A 408 -11.89 15.78 -15.99
CA GLY A 408 -13.14 15.47 -16.70
C GLY A 408 -14.31 15.21 -15.77
N ASP A 409 -15.16 14.24 -16.12
CA ASP A 409 -16.30 13.83 -15.30
C ASP A 409 -15.79 13.03 -14.08
N ILE A 410 -16.39 13.32 -12.92
CA ILE A 410 -16.08 12.66 -11.66
C ILE A 410 -17.30 11.87 -11.22
N SER A 411 -17.16 10.56 -11.03
CA SER A 411 -18.19 9.65 -10.55
C SER A 411 -17.97 9.25 -9.07
N TYR A 412 -18.91 8.51 -8.50
CA TYR A 412 -18.68 7.86 -7.20
C TYR A 412 -17.50 6.88 -7.27
N LEU A 413 -17.32 6.19 -8.41
CA LEU A 413 -16.16 5.31 -8.63
C LEU A 413 -14.85 6.10 -8.54
N THR A 414 -14.77 7.25 -9.22
CA THR A 414 -13.59 8.13 -9.13
C THR A 414 -13.31 8.58 -7.68
N CYS A 415 -14.36 8.93 -6.91
CA CYS A 415 -14.19 9.25 -5.49
C CYS A 415 -13.69 8.04 -4.69
N LYS A 416 -14.14 6.83 -5.04
CA LYS A 416 -13.73 5.58 -4.42
C LYS A 416 -12.27 5.20 -4.76
N GLU A 417 -11.80 5.55 -5.95
CA GLU A 417 -10.38 5.40 -6.35
C GLU A 417 -9.46 6.37 -5.61
N ILE A 418 -9.96 7.55 -5.21
CA ILE A 418 -9.20 8.46 -4.33
C ILE A 418 -9.16 7.89 -2.90
N HIS A 419 -10.28 7.44 -2.37
CA HIS A 419 -10.43 6.91 -1.00
C HIS A 419 -10.98 5.49 -1.02
N THR A 420 -10.13 4.49 -0.85
CA THR A 420 -10.45 3.07 -1.05
C THR A 420 -10.74 2.31 0.25
N PHE A 421 -10.53 2.92 1.43
CA PHE A 421 -10.49 2.20 2.71
C PHE A 421 -11.84 2.08 3.44
N ASN A 422 -12.90 2.74 2.99
CA ASN A 422 -14.17 2.86 3.71
C ASN A 422 -14.01 3.47 5.12
N ASN A 423 -13.01 4.34 5.29
CA ASN A 423 -12.88 5.10 6.53
C ASN A 423 -14.09 6.00 6.74
N VAL A 424 -14.43 6.27 7.98
CA VAL A 424 -15.57 7.13 8.30
C VAL A 424 -15.12 8.45 8.89
N ALA A 425 -15.74 9.53 8.45
CA ALA A 425 -15.48 10.88 8.94
C ALA A 425 -15.91 11.02 10.40
N CYS A 426 -15.06 11.65 11.21
CA CYS A 426 -15.30 11.95 12.61
C CYS A 426 -14.77 13.34 12.99
N LEU A 427 -15.29 13.89 14.10
CA LEU A 427 -14.89 15.16 14.66
C LEU A 427 -14.42 14.94 16.09
N GLN A 428 -13.20 15.39 16.41
CA GLN A 428 -12.62 15.27 17.75
C GLN A 428 -12.20 16.62 18.34
N ALA A 429 -12.35 16.74 19.65
CA ALA A 429 -11.79 17.85 20.42
C ALA A 429 -10.35 17.52 20.84
N VAL A 430 -9.38 18.15 20.19
CA VAL A 430 -7.94 17.93 20.43
C VAL A 430 -7.28 19.18 20.98
N THR A 431 -6.24 19.05 21.80
CA THR A 431 -5.43 20.20 22.23
C THR A 431 -4.49 20.67 21.11
N GLY A 432 -4.08 21.94 21.15
CA GLY A 432 -3.07 22.43 20.20
C GLY A 432 -1.76 21.65 20.28
N GLN A 433 -1.40 21.14 21.48
CA GLN A 433 -0.21 20.29 21.63
C GLN A 433 -0.37 18.96 20.89
N GLN A 434 -1.52 18.29 21.01
CA GLN A 434 -1.80 17.05 20.26
C GLN A 434 -1.76 17.29 18.74
N LEU A 435 -2.30 18.42 18.28
CA LEU A 435 -2.25 18.79 16.87
C LEU A 435 -0.81 19.03 16.40
N LEU A 436 0.01 19.78 17.17
CA LEU A 436 1.42 20.00 16.82
C LEU A 436 2.20 18.68 16.78
N ASP A 437 2.00 17.81 17.76
CA ASP A 437 2.64 16.48 17.80
C ASP A 437 2.22 15.62 16.60
N ALA A 438 0.98 15.72 16.15
CA ALA A 438 0.49 15.00 14.98
C ALA A 438 1.11 15.51 13.66
N LEU A 439 1.20 16.83 13.49
CA LEU A 439 1.86 17.43 12.33
C LEU A 439 3.35 17.05 12.29
N GLU A 440 4.03 17.10 13.43
CA GLU A 440 5.44 16.70 13.57
C GLU A 440 5.63 15.21 13.25
N TRP A 441 4.76 14.33 13.79
CA TRP A 441 4.80 12.91 13.52
C TRP A 441 4.59 12.58 12.03
N GLY A 442 3.65 13.24 11.37
CA GLY A 442 3.42 13.11 9.93
C GLY A 442 4.61 13.59 9.09
N ALA A 443 5.31 14.63 9.55
CA ALA A 443 6.43 15.25 8.84
C ALA A 443 7.79 14.59 9.11
N ARG A 444 7.87 13.49 9.90
CA ARG A 444 9.13 12.90 10.40
C ARG A 444 10.15 12.53 9.33
N VAL A 445 9.72 12.17 8.11
CA VAL A 445 10.61 11.87 6.97
C VAL A 445 10.67 12.98 5.93
N ALA A 446 10.04 14.13 6.18
CA ALA A 446 10.02 15.22 5.20
C ALA A 446 11.45 15.71 4.86
N GLY A 447 11.74 15.84 3.57
CA GLY A 447 13.04 16.24 3.05
C GLY A 447 14.08 15.13 2.92
N THR A 448 13.79 13.89 3.30
CA THR A 448 14.70 12.73 3.15
C THR A 448 14.58 12.04 1.79
N GLY A 449 13.47 12.25 1.09
CA GLY A 449 13.11 11.50 -0.11
C GLY A 449 12.26 10.24 0.18
N GLU A 450 12.12 9.86 1.45
CA GLU A 450 11.26 8.75 1.89
C GLU A 450 9.79 9.15 1.91
N GLU A 451 8.88 8.17 1.86
CA GLU A 451 7.44 8.35 1.97
C GLU A 451 6.94 8.09 3.40
N CYS A 452 5.94 8.87 3.82
CA CYS A 452 5.23 8.65 5.08
C CYS A 452 3.72 8.63 4.82
N GLY A 453 3.06 7.48 4.97
CA GLY A 453 1.61 7.37 4.87
C GLY A 453 0.87 8.31 5.82
N GLY A 454 1.45 8.56 6.98
CA GLY A 454 0.95 9.51 7.98
C GLY A 454 1.22 10.99 7.68
N PHE A 455 1.81 11.38 6.54
CA PHE A 455 1.93 12.79 6.18
C PHE A 455 0.55 13.42 6.05
N LEU A 456 0.27 14.47 6.85
CA LEU A 456 -1.07 15.04 6.94
C LEU A 456 -1.28 16.16 5.91
N GLN A 457 -2.22 15.95 5.00
CA GLN A 457 -2.83 16.98 4.17
C GLN A 457 -3.87 17.72 5.03
N VAL A 458 -3.98 19.05 4.89
CA VAL A 458 -4.70 19.87 5.87
C VAL A 458 -5.69 20.86 5.26
N SER A 459 -6.75 21.18 5.98
CA SER A 459 -7.65 22.31 5.70
C SER A 459 -7.89 23.13 6.97
N GLY A 460 -7.95 24.46 6.85
CA GLY A 460 -8.05 25.34 8.01
C GLY A 460 -6.77 25.43 8.85
N ILE A 461 -5.70 24.77 8.45
CA ILE A 461 -4.40 24.71 9.09
C ILE A 461 -3.35 25.12 8.06
N CYS A 462 -2.32 25.87 8.47
CA CYS A 462 -1.10 26.00 7.68
C CYS A 462 0.14 26.01 8.58
N TYR A 463 1.27 25.50 8.04
CA TYR A 463 2.51 25.36 8.80
C TYR A 463 3.72 25.27 7.87
N GLU A 464 4.91 25.42 8.47
CA GLU A 464 6.19 25.27 7.79
C GLU A 464 6.93 24.06 8.36
N ILE A 465 7.73 23.40 7.51
CA ILE A 465 8.60 22.27 7.89
C ILE A 465 10.05 22.67 7.65
N ASP A 466 10.92 22.56 8.65
CA ASP A 466 12.38 22.67 8.51
C ASP A 466 13.01 21.27 8.41
N PRO A 467 13.30 20.75 7.21
CA PRO A 467 13.90 19.43 7.04
C PRO A 467 15.33 19.32 7.56
N SER A 468 15.98 20.45 7.92
CA SER A 468 17.32 20.44 8.53
C SER A 468 17.29 20.09 10.02
N VAL A 469 16.11 20.13 10.68
CA VAL A 469 15.93 19.68 12.06
C VAL A 469 15.83 18.16 12.07
N PRO A 470 16.67 17.44 12.84
CA PRO A 470 16.58 15.99 12.96
C PRO A 470 15.25 15.55 13.55
N ASP A 471 14.69 14.46 13.05
CA ASP A 471 13.57 13.78 13.71
C ASP A 471 14.03 13.25 15.08
N THR A 472 13.28 13.60 16.12
CA THR A 472 13.47 13.11 17.49
C THR A 472 12.14 12.65 18.12
N THR A 473 11.15 12.35 17.28
CA THR A 473 9.90 11.71 17.70
C THR A 473 10.19 10.32 18.27
N LYS A 474 9.28 9.82 19.10
CA LYS A 474 9.45 8.52 19.76
C LYS A 474 8.35 7.56 19.34
N LYS A 475 8.75 6.35 19.01
CA LYS A 475 7.84 5.22 18.77
C LYS A 475 8.23 4.02 19.62
N ASP A 476 7.27 3.15 19.88
CA ASP A 476 7.52 1.83 20.46
C ASP A 476 7.93 0.82 19.36
N GLU A 477 8.13 -0.44 19.77
CA GLU A 477 8.49 -1.54 18.89
C GLU A 477 7.40 -1.91 17.84
N LYS A 478 6.18 -1.40 18.02
CA LYS A 478 5.06 -1.56 17.09
C LYS A 478 4.91 -0.37 16.14
N GLY A 479 5.84 0.61 16.18
CA GLY A 479 5.77 1.82 15.37
C GLY A 479 4.79 2.88 15.88
N VAL A 480 4.20 2.71 17.07
CA VAL A 480 3.22 3.62 17.67
C VAL A 480 3.93 4.77 18.38
N TRP A 481 3.48 6.01 18.12
CA TRP A 481 4.00 7.20 18.80
C TRP A 481 3.84 7.11 20.33
N THR A 482 4.91 7.45 21.08
CA THR A 482 4.95 7.36 22.53
C THR A 482 5.22 8.68 23.25
N GLY A 483 5.47 9.75 22.51
CA GLY A 483 5.70 11.07 23.13
C GLY A 483 6.25 12.10 22.17
N SER A 484 6.10 13.35 22.55
CA SER A 484 6.61 14.51 21.83
C SER A 484 8.11 14.43 21.55
N PRO A 485 8.65 15.12 20.52
CA PRO A 485 10.06 15.16 20.22
C PRO A 485 10.91 15.53 21.42
N THR A 486 12.09 14.94 21.54
CA THR A 486 13.04 15.30 22.59
C THR A 486 13.94 16.49 22.22
N GLY A 487 13.96 16.84 20.95
CA GLY A 487 14.67 17.99 20.37
C GLY A 487 13.73 19.11 19.96
N ALA A 488 14.20 19.95 19.02
CA ALA A 488 13.37 20.96 18.39
C ALA A 488 12.36 20.30 17.46
N TYR A 489 11.16 20.88 17.36
CA TYR A 489 10.20 20.52 16.33
C TYR A 489 10.71 20.99 14.96
N ARG A 490 10.54 20.15 13.94
CA ARG A 490 10.72 20.54 12.53
C ARG A 490 9.52 21.29 11.99
N VAL A 491 8.33 21.02 12.55
CA VAL A 491 7.10 21.75 12.26
C VAL A 491 7.06 23.03 13.08
N HIS A 492 6.90 24.17 12.39
CA HIS A 492 6.84 25.49 13.02
C HIS A 492 5.85 26.41 12.32
N ASP A 493 5.61 27.59 12.85
CA ASP A 493 4.69 28.62 12.33
C ASP A 493 3.27 28.11 12.05
N VAL A 494 2.81 27.17 12.90
CA VAL A 494 1.47 26.59 12.77
C VAL A 494 0.41 27.64 13.04
N LYS A 495 -0.52 27.80 12.12
CA LYS A 495 -1.63 28.74 12.19
C LYS A 495 -2.95 28.04 11.91
N ILE A 496 -3.99 28.46 12.62
CA ILE A 496 -5.37 27.98 12.45
C ILE A 496 -6.22 29.11 11.88
N TYR A 497 -7.04 28.79 10.89
CA TYR A 497 -7.95 29.76 10.32
C TYR A 497 -9.08 30.10 11.29
N ASN A 498 -9.19 31.38 11.63
CA ASN A 498 -10.25 31.89 12.49
C ASN A 498 -11.41 32.39 11.62
N GLN A 499 -12.50 31.61 11.59
CA GLN A 499 -13.68 31.87 10.79
C GLN A 499 -14.33 33.23 11.11
N GLU A 500 -14.43 33.60 12.39
CA GLU A 500 -15.09 34.85 12.85
C GLU A 500 -14.32 36.09 12.41
N ARG A 501 -12.95 35.98 12.41
CA ARG A 501 -12.05 37.11 12.11
C ARG A 501 -11.57 37.11 10.66
N ASN A 502 -11.88 36.05 9.90
CA ASN A 502 -11.39 35.85 8.54
C ASN A 502 -9.87 36.06 8.41
N ARG A 503 -9.13 35.42 9.31
CA ARG A 503 -7.66 35.50 9.35
C ARG A 503 -7.03 34.25 9.96
N TRP A 504 -5.73 34.12 9.78
CA TRP A 504 -4.91 33.07 10.37
C TRP A 504 -4.37 33.52 11.73
N ASP A 505 -4.71 32.81 12.80
CA ASP A 505 -4.19 33.03 14.16
C ASP A 505 -3.14 31.95 14.48
N PRO A 506 -2.03 32.28 15.20
CA PRO A 506 -1.07 31.27 15.65
C PRO A 506 -1.72 30.17 16.48
N LEU A 507 -1.19 28.93 16.36
CA LEU A 507 -1.65 27.80 17.17
C LEU A 507 -1.38 28.08 18.67
N ASP A 508 -2.41 27.92 19.49
CA ASP A 508 -2.29 27.94 20.97
C ASP A 508 -2.27 26.50 21.48
N LEU A 509 -1.15 26.08 22.03
CA LEU A 509 -0.93 24.69 22.48
C LEU A 509 -1.89 24.25 23.61
N GLN A 510 -2.43 25.19 24.35
CA GLN A 510 -3.33 24.91 25.48
C GLN A 510 -4.83 24.99 25.10
N LYS A 511 -5.14 25.56 23.95
CA LYS A 511 -6.51 25.65 23.44
C LYS A 511 -6.96 24.29 22.91
N THR A 512 -8.25 24.00 23.08
CA THR A 512 -8.91 22.87 22.42
C THR A 512 -9.44 23.32 21.05
N TYR A 513 -9.19 22.50 20.03
CA TYR A 513 -9.62 22.69 18.66
C TYR A 513 -10.53 21.54 18.22
N HIS A 514 -11.51 21.84 17.39
CA HIS A 514 -12.39 20.84 16.77
C HIS A 514 -11.75 20.39 15.45
N LEU A 515 -11.16 19.20 15.45
CA LEU A 515 -10.41 18.63 14.34
C LEU A 515 -11.26 17.58 13.63
N ALA A 516 -11.52 17.79 12.34
CA ALA A 516 -12.14 16.82 11.46
C ALA A 516 -11.07 15.88 10.86
N GLY A 517 -11.44 14.64 10.63
CA GLY A 517 -10.57 13.64 9.99
C GLY A 517 -11.29 12.31 9.86
N TYR A 518 -10.53 11.29 9.47
CA TYR A 518 -11.04 9.93 9.40
C TYR A 518 -10.71 9.13 10.66
N ASN A 519 -11.57 8.15 10.97
CA ASN A 519 -11.44 7.25 12.12
C ASN A 519 -10.08 6.53 12.16
N TYR A 520 -9.52 6.15 11.02
CA TYR A 520 -8.20 5.55 10.92
C TYR A 520 -7.14 6.37 11.67
N THR A 521 -6.99 7.66 11.33
CA THR A 521 -6.00 8.55 11.94
C THR A 521 -6.39 9.02 13.33
N LEU A 522 -7.64 9.52 13.49
CA LEU A 522 -8.02 10.24 14.73
C LEU A 522 -8.40 9.30 15.88
N ARG A 523 -8.95 8.12 15.59
CA ARG A 523 -9.50 7.21 16.61
C ARG A 523 -8.75 5.91 16.78
N ASN A 524 -8.30 5.32 15.67
CA ASN A 524 -7.84 3.94 15.65
C ASN A 524 -6.31 3.83 15.73
N GLY A 525 -5.61 4.98 15.73
CA GLY A 525 -4.15 5.04 15.84
C GLY A 525 -3.40 4.58 14.59
N GLY A 526 -4.06 4.57 13.43
CA GLY A 526 -3.44 4.27 12.16
C GLY A 526 -2.23 5.16 11.91
N ASP A 527 -1.23 4.70 11.17
CA ASP A 527 0.08 5.34 11.00
C ASP A 527 0.78 5.69 12.35
N GLY A 528 0.33 5.09 13.46
CA GLY A 528 0.89 5.32 14.81
C GLY A 528 0.42 6.60 15.52
N PHE A 529 -0.67 7.24 15.08
CA PHE A 529 -1.21 8.49 15.65
C PHE A 529 -1.82 8.34 17.06
N GLN A 530 -1.03 7.89 18.02
CA GLN A 530 -1.48 7.68 19.41
C GLN A 530 -1.67 8.97 20.21
N MET A 531 -1.17 10.13 19.76
CA MET A 531 -1.36 11.41 20.44
C MET A 531 -2.83 11.83 20.54
N PHE A 532 -3.70 11.31 19.67
CA PHE A 532 -5.14 11.55 19.72
C PHE A 532 -5.90 10.63 20.67
N ALA A 533 -5.24 9.60 21.25
CA ALA A 533 -5.87 8.70 22.19
C ALA A 533 -6.43 9.44 23.40
N GLY A 534 -7.68 9.16 23.74
CA GLY A 534 -8.39 9.83 24.83
C GLY A 534 -8.92 11.23 24.49
N ALA A 535 -8.71 11.75 23.28
CA ALA A 535 -9.41 12.94 22.81
C ALA A 535 -10.93 12.67 22.77
N LYS A 536 -11.72 13.71 23.07
CA LYS A 536 -13.18 13.57 23.09
C LYS A 536 -13.72 13.47 21.66
N ASN A 537 -14.36 12.37 21.33
CA ASN A 537 -15.18 12.27 20.11
C ASN A 537 -16.41 13.15 20.28
N GLU A 538 -16.57 14.13 19.40
CA GLU A 538 -17.76 15.01 19.39
C GLU A 538 -18.81 14.50 18.44
N LEU A 539 -18.37 13.94 17.29
CA LEU A 539 -19.24 13.26 16.34
C LEU A 539 -18.44 12.13 15.67
N ASP A 540 -19.12 11.03 15.41
CA ASP A 540 -18.52 9.80 14.96
C ASP A 540 -19.36 9.07 13.90
N PHE A 541 -18.72 8.29 13.01
CA PHE A 541 -19.37 7.50 11.96
C PHE A 541 -20.36 8.29 11.10
N VAL A 542 -19.94 9.49 10.65
CA VAL A 542 -20.85 10.39 9.95
C VAL A 542 -21.09 9.97 8.50
N MET A 543 -20.01 9.65 7.76
CA MET A 543 -20.07 9.35 6.34
C MET A 543 -18.77 8.65 5.91
N GLU A 544 -18.87 7.70 4.98
CA GLU A 544 -17.72 7.05 4.39
C GLU A 544 -16.90 8.02 3.53
N ASP A 545 -15.59 7.80 3.47
CA ASP A 545 -14.59 8.71 2.90
C ASP A 545 -14.89 9.12 1.45
N TYR A 546 -15.20 8.18 0.56
CA TYR A 546 -15.55 8.49 -0.84
C TYR A 546 -16.88 9.26 -0.96
N MET A 547 -17.84 9.01 -0.06
CA MET A 547 -19.10 9.72 -0.01
C MET A 547 -18.92 11.18 0.45
N VAL A 548 -17.95 11.45 1.34
CA VAL A 548 -17.54 12.80 1.74
C VAL A 548 -17.09 13.60 0.51
N LEU A 549 -16.22 12.99 -0.33
CA LEU A 549 -15.77 13.62 -1.58
C LEU A 549 -16.93 13.89 -2.54
N ALA A 550 -17.76 12.87 -2.80
CA ALA A 550 -18.90 13.00 -3.70
C ALA A 550 -19.85 14.11 -3.26
N SER A 551 -20.18 14.16 -1.96
CA SER A 551 -21.04 15.20 -1.39
C SER A 551 -20.43 16.60 -1.50
N TYR A 552 -19.12 16.72 -1.31
CA TYR A 552 -18.42 17.99 -1.47
C TYR A 552 -18.41 18.46 -2.93
N ILE A 553 -18.21 17.55 -3.90
CA ILE A 553 -18.28 17.85 -5.34
C ILE A 553 -19.68 18.35 -5.72
N GLU A 554 -20.73 17.68 -5.26
CA GLU A 554 -22.12 18.10 -5.51
C GLU A 554 -22.44 19.48 -4.91
N ALA A 555 -21.70 19.93 -3.89
CA ALA A 555 -21.86 21.23 -3.27
C ALA A 555 -21.19 22.39 -4.04
N PHE A 556 -20.31 22.10 -5.00
CA PHE A 556 -19.76 23.13 -5.88
C PHE A 556 -20.83 23.71 -6.80
N GLU A 557 -20.70 24.99 -7.15
CA GLU A 557 -21.61 25.60 -8.13
C GLU A 557 -21.54 24.84 -9.46
N ASN A 558 -22.70 24.36 -9.92
CA ASN A 558 -22.87 23.50 -11.08
C ASN A 558 -22.10 22.15 -10.99
N ALA A 559 -21.75 21.71 -9.79
CA ALA A 559 -20.89 20.55 -9.54
C ALA A 559 -19.57 20.60 -10.34
N GLU A 560 -19.02 21.81 -10.53
CA GLU A 560 -17.77 22.04 -11.25
C GLU A 560 -16.66 22.38 -10.24
N VAL A 561 -15.70 21.46 -10.07
CA VAL A 561 -14.61 21.58 -9.09
C VAL A 561 -13.56 22.55 -9.62
N LYS A 562 -13.59 23.76 -9.05
CA LYS A 562 -12.59 24.83 -9.21
C LYS A 562 -12.72 25.81 -8.05
N ALA A 563 -11.67 26.54 -7.71
CA ALA A 563 -11.61 27.36 -6.51
C ALA A 563 -12.79 28.36 -6.40
N GLU A 564 -13.10 29.09 -7.47
CA GLU A 564 -14.17 30.10 -7.49
C GLU A 564 -15.59 29.53 -7.29
N ASN A 565 -15.79 28.22 -7.54
CA ASN A 565 -17.05 27.51 -7.34
C ASN A 565 -17.14 26.86 -5.95
N SER A 566 -16.03 26.77 -5.21
CA SER A 566 -15.97 26.11 -3.91
C SER A 566 -16.94 26.74 -2.90
N PRO A 567 -17.76 25.92 -2.21
CA PRO A 567 -18.61 26.40 -1.13
C PRO A 567 -17.79 26.98 0.04
N LEU A 568 -16.60 26.44 0.31
CA LEU A 568 -15.69 26.93 1.34
C LEU A 568 -15.13 28.32 0.98
N MET A 569 -14.63 28.52 -0.23
CA MET A 569 -14.10 29.80 -0.66
C MET A 569 -15.16 30.90 -0.63
N LYS A 570 -16.39 30.55 -1.02
CA LYS A 570 -17.52 31.50 -0.96
C LYS A 570 -17.88 31.90 0.47
N LYS A 571 -17.83 30.97 1.41
CA LYS A 571 -18.13 31.20 2.82
C LYS A 571 -16.97 31.86 3.57
N TYR A 572 -15.73 31.43 3.26
CA TYR A 572 -14.50 31.80 3.94
C TYR A 572 -13.42 32.30 2.96
N PRO A 573 -13.52 33.55 2.46
CA PRO A 573 -12.60 34.05 1.42
C PRO A 573 -11.11 34.08 1.83
N GLY A 574 -10.83 34.06 3.12
CA GLY A 574 -9.46 34.01 3.65
C GLY A 574 -8.90 32.58 3.82
N LEU A 575 -9.72 31.55 3.64
CA LEU A 575 -9.27 30.17 3.62
C LEU A 575 -8.54 29.91 2.30
N LYS A 576 -7.34 29.31 2.38
CA LYS A 576 -6.57 28.97 1.18
C LYS A 576 -7.21 27.77 0.49
N VAL A 577 -7.99 28.05 -0.57
CA VAL A 577 -8.63 27.04 -1.42
C VAL A 577 -8.18 27.28 -2.85
N ASP A 578 -7.26 26.47 -3.33
CA ASP A 578 -6.79 26.48 -4.72
C ASP A 578 -6.32 25.07 -5.11
N TYR A 579 -6.85 24.54 -6.20
CA TYR A 579 -6.50 23.22 -6.71
C TYR A 579 -5.78 23.28 -8.06
N SER A 580 -5.36 24.46 -8.48
CA SER A 580 -4.77 24.70 -9.81
C SER A 580 -3.35 24.17 -9.95
N GLN A 581 -2.63 23.98 -8.85
CA GLN A 581 -1.25 23.53 -8.83
C GLN A 581 -1.12 22.19 -8.09
N VAL A 582 -0.37 21.25 -8.64
CA VAL A 582 -0.13 19.93 -8.01
C VAL A 582 0.46 20.08 -6.61
N ASP A 583 1.32 21.07 -6.38
CA ASP A 583 1.92 21.35 -5.05
C ASP A 583 0.95 21.96 -4.03
N GLY A 584 -0.32 22.03 -4.35
CA GLY A 584 -1.36 22.54 -3.46
C GLY A 584 -1.45 24.05 -3.38
N SER A 585 -2.19 24.55 -2.38
CA SER A 585 -2.54 25.95 -2.17
C SER A 585 -1.54 26.71 -1.30
N GLY A 586 -0.43 26.09 -0.90
CA GLY A 586 0.61 26.67 -0.03
C GLY A 586 0.17 26.73 1.44
N ARG A 587 -0.47 25.69 1.93
CA ARG A 587 -0.78 25.46 3.36
C ARG A 587 0.41 24.88 4.09
N ILE A 588 1.20 24.07 3.40
CA ILE A 588 2.38 23.38 3.94
C ILE A 588 3.62 23.88 3.20
N GLY A 589 4.48 24.65 3.89
CA GLY A 589 5.71 25.19 3.36
C GLY A 589 6.94 24.40 3.83
N PHE A 590 8.06 24.58 3.11
CA PHE A 590 9.38 24.10 3.51
C PHE A 590 10.33 25.28 3.69
N SER A 591 10.63 25.60 4.93
CA SER A 591 11.52 26.72 5.27
C SER A 591 12.27 26.43 6.56
N LYS A 592 13.34 27.19 6.80
CA LYS A 592 14.02 27.16 8.10
C LYS A 592 13.27 28.06 9.07
N ALA A 593 13.09 27.57 10.30
CA ALA A 593 12.60 28.39 11.39
C ALA A 593 13.47 29.66 11.52
N GLU A 594 12.84 30.83 11.62
CA GLU A 594 13.56 32.07 11.90
C GLU A 594 14.24 31.93 13.29
N THR A 595 15.53 31.63 13.30
CA THR A 595 16.32 31.76 14.52
C THR A 595 16.39 33.25 14.83
N GLU A 596 15.87 33.68 15.99
CA GLU A 596 16.12 35.02 16.49
C GLU A 596 17.64 35.27 16.36
N SER A 597 18.01 36.22 15.51
CA SER A 597 19.42 36.51 15.23
C SER A 597 20.10 36.88 16.56
N PRO A 598 21.19 36.21 16.97
CA PRO A 598 21.92 36.58 18.18
C PRO A 598 22.32 38.08 18.23
N TRP A 599 22.30 38.73 17.09
CA TRP A 599 22.56 40.16 16.94
C TRP A 599 21.43 41.07 17.43
N ALA A 600 20.17 40.61 17.47
CA ALA A 600 19.05 41.38 18.03
C ALA A 600 19.20 41.54 19.56
N VAL A 601 19.66 40.50 20.26
CA VAL A 601 19.95 40.55 21.70
C VAL A 601 21.15 41.43 22.00
N ILE A 602 22.18 41.44 21.13
CA ILE A 602 23.36 42.30 21.28
C ILE A 602 23.03 43.78 21.02
N LEU A 603 22.13 44.09 20.10
CA LEU A 603 21.66 45.46 19.86
C LEU A 603 20.81 46.00 21.02
N LEU A 604 19.95 45.20 21.64
CA LEU A 604 19.19 45.62 22.81
C LEU A 604 20.08 45.79 24.05
N THR A 605 21.05 44.91 24.28
CA THR A 605 22.01 45.05 25.40
C THR A 605 23.04 46.16 25.14
N GLY A 606 23.40 46.39 23.90
CA GLY A 606 24.26 47.51 23.47
C GLY A 606 23.59 48.88 23.63
N LEU A 607 22.31 49.02 23.32
CA LEU A 607 21.52 50.25 23.51
C LEU A 607 21.25 50.56 25.00
N LEU A 608 21.02 49.52 25.82
CA LEU A 608 20.90 49.69 27.29
C LEU A 608 22.23 50.10 27.94
N SER A 609 23.37 49.62 27.47
CA SER A 609 24.69 50.03 27.98
C SER A 609 25.08 51.42 27.54
N LEU A 610 24.72 51.89 26.36
CA LEU A 610 24.95 53.26 25.89
C LEU A 610 24.07 54.30 26.61
N SER A 611 22.82 53.93 26.97
CA SER A 611 21.95 54.81 27.75
C SER A 611 22.41 54.94 29.22
N ALA A 612 23.02 53.90 29.83
CA ALA A 612 23.60 53.98 31.16
C ALA A 612 24.88 54.79 31.25
N VAL A 613 25.69 54.86 30.15
CA VAL A 613 26.89 55.70 30.08
C VAL A 613 26.54 57.17 29.82
N ALA A 614 25.44 57.45 29.10
CA ALA A 614 24.99 58.82 28.83
C ALA A 614 24.37 59.47 30.09
N LEU A 615 23.76 58.70 30.99
CA LEU A 615 23.22 59.18 32.27
C LEU A 615 24.31 59.45 33.35
N ARG A 616 25.48 58.79 33.28
CA ARG A 616 26.63 59.08 34.18
C ARG A 616 27.43 60.30 33.81
N LYS A 617 27.35 60.81 32.59
CA LYS A 617 28.04 62.04 32.14
C LYS A 617 27.27 63.34 32.39
N LYS A 618 26.04 63.26 32.93
CA LYS A 618 25.27 64.46 33.32
C LYS A 618 25.27 64.71 34.85
N GLN A 619 26.02 63.95 35.64
CA GLN A 619 26.17 64.14 37.09
C GLN A 619 27.63 64.32 37.55
N SER A 620 28.52 64.75 36.66
CA SER A 620 29.86 65.23 37.06
C SER A 620 30.09 66.66 36.51
#